data_0874d76532a24075e04fbc9dfaa84b83
#
_entry.id   0874d76532a24075e04fbc9dfaa84b83
#
_cell.length_a   1.000
_cell.length_b   1.000
_cell.length_c   1.000
_cell.angle_alpha   90.00
_cell.angle_beta   90.00
_cell.angle_gamma   90.00
#
_symmetry.space_group_name_H-M   'P 1'
#
loop_
_entity.id
_entity.type
_entity.pdbx_description
1 polymer ?
#
loop_
_entity_poly.entity_id
_entity_poly.type
_entity_poly.pdbx_seq_one_letter_code
_entity_poly.pdbx_strand_id
1 'polypeptide(L)'
;MPRPATGNTTLRTSFIMQFWWLEYDALKYIETARQTFSLTPFKTMQNAQNVTVIGDVHGCLPTLEALLSQIPEDMPLIFIGDLINRGPDSLKTLRRVIEMGSRARLILGNHEMHLLASAAGAGKVNRRDTIEEILSAPDADDLIDWVRHQYLLLQWKEFTFVHAALDPAWSLKEAVKLANEVQSELRSKQWKNYLKEMYGKDLWEKSLTGSARMRAILNGFTRIRFVDKKGVPDYKVKDAPGINPPHLMPWFKCPVRKCSNDTIVFGHWSTLGFVNLPHAIAVDTGCVWGGALSALVLPERRLIQVKAPQYCDPFA
;
A
#
# COMPACT_ATOMS: atom_id res chain seq x y z
N MET A 1 18.64 66.66 -12.37
CA MET A 1 17.36 65.97 -12.16
C MET A 1 17.55 64.50 -12.42
N PRO A 2 17.48 63.62 -11.40
CA PRO A 2 17.56 62.17 -11.60
C PRO A 2 16.18 61.61 -11.89
N ARG A 3 16.09 60.63 -12.82
CA ARG A 3 14.86 59.86 -13.15
C ARG A 3 14.57 58.85 -12.04
N PRO A 4 13.32 58.57 -11.71
CA PRO A 4 12.95 57.57 -10.74
C PRO A 4 13.08 56.12 -11.34
N ALA A 5 13.57 55.20 -10.50
CA ALA A 5 13.67 53.80 -10.80
C ALA A 5 12.27 53.13 -10.83
N THR A 6 11.91 52.50 -11.93
CA THR A 6 10.69 51.69 -12.04
C THR A 6 10.95 50.32 -11.37
N GLY A 7 10.44 50.20 -10.16
CA GLY A 7 10.49 48.92 -9.40
C GLY A 7 9.58 47.86 -10.03
N ASN A 8 10.11 46.70 -10.16
CA ASN A 8 9.55 45.51 -10.78
C ASN A 8 8.41 44.90 -9.91
N THR A 9 7.17 45.27 -10.19
CA THR A 9 5.94 44.88 -9.45
C THR A 9 5.45 43.47 -9.88
N THR A 10 5.95 42.93 -10.99
CA THR A 10 5.48 41.64 -11.59
C THR A 10 6.03 40.41 -10.89
N LEU A 11 7.17 40.50 -10.20
CA LEU A 11 7.75 39.36 -9.48
C LEU A 11 7.11 39.07 -8.12
N ARG A 12 6.49 40.05 -7.49
CA ARG A 12 5.80 39.85 -6.20
C ARG A 12 4.41 39.23 -6.32
N THR A 13 3.70 39.44 -7.40
CA THR A 13 2.39 38.85 -7.64
C THR A 13 2.41 37.40 -8.02
N SER A 14 3.43 36.93 -8.72
CA SER A 14 3.58 35.49 -9.06
C SER A 14 3.92 34.61 -7.84
N PHE A 15 4.72 35.13 -6.89
CA PHE A 15 5.05 34.41 -5.65
C PHE A 15 3.86 34.29 -4.71
N ILE A 16 3.03 35.34 -4.60
CA ILE A 16 1.84 35.36 -3.74
C ILE A 16 0.76 34.43 -4.31
N MET A 17 0.57 34.38 -5.64
CA MET A 17 -0.39 33.47 -6.26
C MET A 17 0.03 32.00 -6.13
N GLN A 18 1.32 31.68 -6.18
CA GLN A 18 1.82 30.31 -5.96
C GLN A 18 1.58 29.84 -4.52
N PHE A 19 1.74 30.70 -3.51
CA PHE A 19 1.42 30.39 -2.12
C PHE A 19 -0.08 30.18 -1.89
N TRP A 20 -0.94 30.98 -2.49
CA TRP A 20 -2.41 30.85 -2.39
C TRP A 20 -2.93 29.58 -3.07
N TRP A 21 -2.32 29.14 -4.17
CA TRP A 21 -2.64 27.87 -4.82
C TRP A 21 -2.25 26.67 -3.95
N LEU A 22 -1.09 26.70 -3.31
CA LEU A 22 -0.64 25.65 -2.40
C LEU A 22 -1.51 25.53 -1.14
N GLU A 23 -1.93 26.65 -0.56
CA GLU A 23 -2.85 26.67 0.58
C GLU A 23 -4.29 26.24 0.19
N TYR A 24 -4.76 26.66 -0.98
CA TYR A 24 -6.09 26.27 -1.47
C TYR A 24 -6.18 24.78 -1.76
N ASP A 25 -5.16 24.20 -2.36
CA ASP A 25 -5.07 22.75 -2.57
C ASP A 25 -5.00 22.00 -1.24
N ALA A 26 -4.22 22.45 -0.26
CA ALA A 26 -4.14 21.82 1.06
C ALA A 26 -5.48 21.85 1.79
N LEU A 27 -6.23 22.95 1.76
CA LEU A 27 -7.55 23.05 2.39
C LEU A 27 -8.59 22.13 1.74
N LYS A 28 -8.55 21.99 0.41
CA LYS A 28 -9.42 21.06 -0.34
C LYS A 28 -9.12 19.61 0.02
N TYR A 29 -7.84 19.25 0.22
CA TYR A 29 -7.41 17.94 0.72
C TYR A 29 -7.96 17.64 2.11
N ILE A 30 -7.85 18.59 3.04
CA ILE A 30 -8.35 18.46 4.41
C ILE A 30 -9.85 18.22 4.44
N GLU A 31 -10.61 18.92 3.60
CA GLU A 31 -12.07 18.78 3.54
C GLU A 31 -12.49 17.45 2.92
N THR A 32 -11.82 17.00 1.86
CA THR A 32 -12.04 15.68 1.24
C THR A 32 -11.62 14.55 2.17
N ALA A 33 -10.49 14.66 2.85
CA ALA A 33 -10.05 13.70 3.86
C ALA A 33 -11.08 13.57 4.99
N ARG A 34 -11.57 14.67 5.55
CA ARG A 34 -12.60 14.66 6.60
C ARG A 34 -13.94 14.10 6.16
N GLN A 35 -14.35 14.30 4.90
CA GLN A 35 -15.58 13.71 4.33
C GLN A 35 -15.43 12.21 4.06
N THR A 36 -14.23 11.72 3.75
CA THR A 36 -13.96 10.29 3.52
C THR A 36 -13.93 9.47 4.81
N PHE A 37 -13.80 10.10 5.99
CA PHE A 37 -13.92 9.42 7.29
C PHE A 37 -15.35 8.98 7.66
N SER A 38 -16.37 9.33 6.88
CA SER A 38 -17.71 8.78 7.08
C SER A 38 -17.72 7.28 6.77
N LEU A 39 -18.06 6.45 7.75
CA LEU A 39 -18.13 4.98 7.69
C LEU A 39 -19.12 4.39 6.65
N THR A 40 -19.72 5.22 5.81
CA THR A 40 -20.69 4.85 4.77
C THR A 40 -20.14 4.26 3.45
N PRO A 41 -18.83 4.25 3.16
CA PRO A 41 -18.32 3.89 1.83
C PRO A 41 -18.19 2.40 1.53
N PHE A 42 -18.25 1.51 2.52
CA PHE A 42 -18.10 0.06 2.28
C PHE A 42 -19.26 -0.52 1.47
N LYS A 43 -20.47 0.03 1.63
CA LYS A 43 -21.66 -0.41 0.89
C LYS A 43 -21.55 -0.22 -0.62
N THR A 44 -20.88 0.83 -1.09
CA THR A 44 -20.74 1.14 -2.52
C THR A 44 -19.90 0.08 -3.23
N MET A 45 -18.79 -0.34 -2.62
CA MET A 45 -17.92 -1.37 -3.20
C MET A 45 -18.54 -2.77 -3.11
N GLN A 46 -19.23 -3.09 -2.01
CA GLN A 46 -19.91 -4.39 -1.86
C GLN A 46 -20.99 -4.64 -2.92
N ASN A 47 -21.65 -3.57 -3.39
CA ASN A 47 -22.68 -3.64 -4.41
C ASN A 47 -22.14 -3.48 -5.85
N ALA A 48 -20.87 -3.19 -6.03
CA ALA A 48 -20.27 -3.05 -7.34
C ALA A 48 -20.27 -4.39 -8.10
N GLN A 49 -20.57 -4.33 -9.39
CA GLN A 49 -20.48 -5.52 -10.25
C GLN A 49 -19.02 -5.90 -10.48
N ASN A 50 -18.17 -4.91 -10.70
CA ASN A 50 -16.74 -5.05 -10.97
C ASN A 50 -15.94 -4.17 -10.02
N VAL A 51 -14.70 -4.60 -9.74
CA VAL A 51 -13.67 -3.80 -9.07
C VAL A 51 -12.35 -3.95 -9.81
N THR A 52 -11.48 -2.95 -9.72
CA THR A 52 -10.13 -3.04 -10.28
C THR A 52 -9.10 -3.03 -9.17
N VAL A 53 -8.23 -4.03 -9.17
CA VAL A 53 -7.11 -4.15 -8.22
C VAL A 53 -5.85 -3.61 -8.87
N ILE A 54 -5.18 -2.66 -8.25
CA ILE A 54 -3.95 -2.05 -8.74
C ILE A 54 -2.78 -2.56 -7.91
N GLY A 55 -1.72 -3.03 -8.57
CA GLY A 55 -0.47 -3.50 -7.97
C GLY A 55 0.33 -2.39 -7.31
N ASP A 56 1.51 -2.74 -6.81
CA ASP A 56 2.42 -1.87 -6.07
C ASP A 56 2.86 -0.67 -6.93
N VAL A 57 2.53 0.54 -6.49
CA VAL A 57 2.77 1.80 -7.23
C VAL A 57 4.11 2.44 -6.88
N HIS A 58 4.45 2.42 -5.59
CA HIS A 58 5.72 2.96 -5.09
C HIS A 58 6.01 4.40 -5.52
N GLY A 59 5.02 5.30 -5.47
CA GLY A 59 5.23 6.71 -5.84
C GLY A 59 5.52 6.95 -7.33
N CYS A 60 5.18 6.01 -8.22
CA CYS A 60 5.34 6.14 -9.67
C CYS A 60 4.11 6.81 -10.30
N LEU A 61 3.83 8.07 -9.92
CA LEU A 61 2.62 8.81 -10.29
C LEU A 61 2.38 8.86 -11.81
N PRO A 62 3.36 9.16 -12.69
CA PRO A 62 3.10 9.21 -14.12
C PRO A 62 2.59 7.89 -14.70
N THR A 63 3.13 6.76 -14.19
CA THR A 63 2.69 5.42 -14.62
C THR A 63 1.29 5.11 -14.07
N LEU A 64 0.98 5.55 -12.84
CA LEU A 64 -0.36 5.41 -12.27
C LEU A 64 -1.40 6.18 -13.08
N GLU A 65 -1.14 7.44 -13.46
CA GLU A 65 -2.07 8.22 -14.28
C GLU A 65 -2.30 7.60 -15.67
N ALA A 66 -1.23 7.09 -16.31
CA ALA A 66 -1.34 6.37 -17.56
C ALA A 66 -2.16 5.07 -17.46
N LEU A 67 -2.12 4.40 -16.29
CA LEU A 67 -2.96 3.23 -16.02
C LEU A 67 -4.41 3.64 -15.76
N LEU A 68 -4.63 4.66 -14.95
CA LEU A 68 -5.97 5.16 -14.61
C LEU A 68 -6.74 5.67 -15.83
N SER A 69 -6.06 6.24 -16.82
CA SER A 69 -6.70 6.67 -18.09
C SER A 69 -7.32 5.52 -18.90
N GLN A 70 -6.97 4.26 -18.59
CA GLN A 70 -7.51 3.06 -19.23
C GLN A 70 -8.63 2.39 -18.41
N ILE A 71 -8.98 2.97 -17.26
CA ILE A 71 -9.98 2.43 -16.31
C ILE A 71 -11.14 3.42 -16.22
N PRO A 72 -12.40 2.98 -16.33
CA PRO A 72 -13.57 3.84 -16.19
C PRO A 72 -13.53 4.67 -14.89
N GLU A 73 -13.92 5.95 -14.96
CA GLU A 73 -13.83 6.87 -13.81
C GLU A 73 -14.69 6.48 -12.62
N ASP A 74 -15.78 5.75 -12.84
CA ASP A 74 -16.70 5.26 -11.82
C ASP A 74 -16.30 3.88 -11.25
N MET A 75 -15.30 3.21 -11.86
CA MET A 75 -14.84 1.89 -11.43
C MET A 75 -14.20 1.96 -10.03
N PRO A 76 -14.68 1.17 -9.05
CA PRO A 76 -14.04 1.07 -7.73
C PRO A 76 -12.63 0.49 -7.82
N LEU A 77 -11.69 1.06 -7.07
CA LEU A 77 -10.28 0.73 -7.07
C LEU A 77 -9.84 0.17 -5.72
N ILE A 78 -9.03 -0.90 -5.76
CA ILE A 78 -8.33 -1.46 -4.59
C ILE A 78 -6.83 -1.40 -4.90
N PHE A 79 -6.09 -0.54 -4.21
CA PHE A 79 -4.64 -0.53 -4.22
C PHE A 79 -4.12 -1.61 -3.28
N ILE A 80 -3.28 -2.53 -3.77
CA ILE A 80 -2.88 -3.73 -3.03
C ILE A 80 -1.76 -3.48 -2.00
N GLY A 81 -1.43 -2.23 -1.74
CA GLY A 81 -0.36 -1.79 -0.84
C GLY A 81 0.85 -1.27 -1.59
N ASP A 82 1.85 -0.82 -0.82
CA ASP A 82 3.07 -0.22 -1.31
C ASP A 82 2.79 0.88 -2.36
N LEU A 83 1.85 1.76 -2.01
CA LEU A 83 1.46 2.92 -2.81
C LEU A 83 2.59 3.95 -2.88
N ILE A 84 3.36 4.05 -1.81
CA ILE A 84 4.40 5.04 -1.55
C ILE A 84 5.78 4.41 -1.41
N ASN A 85 6.79 5.27 -1.32
CA ASN A 85 8.18 4.93 -1.09
C ASN A 85 8.91 4.36 -2.34
N ARG A 86 10.22 4.55 -2.43
CA ARG A 86 11.12 4.14 -3.53
C ARG A 86 11.07 5.04 -4.76
N GLY A 87 9.91 5.26 -5.34
CA GLY A 87 9.73 6.14 -6.49
C GLY A 87 9.68 7.62 -6.11
N PRO A 88 9.68 8.52 -7.13
CA PRO A 88 9.98 9.94 -6.91
C PRO A 88 8.81 10.78 -6.38
N ASP A 89 7.57 10.32 -6.51
CA ASP A 89 6.38 11.15 -6.24
C ASP A 89 5.50 10.57 -5.12
N SER A 90 6.10 10.09 -4.00
CA SER A 90 5.36 9.44 -2.92
C SER A 90 4.24 10.32 -2.34
N LEU A 91 4.53 11.58 -2.04
CA LEU A 91 3.54 12.52 -1.51
C LEU A 91 2.42 12.79 -2.51
N LYS A 92 2.75 13.08 -3.76
CA LYS A 92 1.75 13.36 -4.80
C LYS A 92 0.88 12.13 -5.09
N THR A 93 1.47 10.94 -5.12
CA THR A 93 0.75 9.67 -5.32
C THR A 93 -0.25 9.42 -4.19
N LEU A 94 0.17 9.63 -2.94
CA LEU A 94 -0.71 9.49 -1.79
C LEU A 94 -1.89 10.45 -1.86
N ARG A 95 -1.64 11.74 -2.11
CA ARG A 95 -2.69 12.76 -2.27
C ARG A 95 -3.64 12.41 -3.40
N ARG A 96 -3.10 11.99 -4.55
CA ARG A 96 -3.90 11.58 -5.71
C ARG A 96 -4.88 10.46 -5.40
N VAL A 97 -4.47 9.46 -4.60
CA VAL A 97 -5.35 8.36 -4.18
C VAL A 97 -6.37 8.84 -3.12
N ILE A 98 -5.99 9.72 -2.22
CA ILE A 98 -6.91 10.34 -1.25
C ILE A 98 -8.01 11.14 -1.98
N GLU A 99 -7.68 11.89 -3.03
CA GLU A 99 -8.64 12.65 -3.85
C GLU A 99 -9.71 11.78 -4.52
N MET A 100 -9.43 10.50 -4.77
CA MET A 100 -10.41 9.57 -5.32
C MET A 100 -11.56 9.26 -4.33
N GLY A 101 -11.40 9.60 -3.07
CA GLY A 101 -12.43 9.49 -2.04
C GLY A 101 -12.98 8.08 -1.89
N SER A 102 -14.31 7.93 -2.00
CA SER A 102 -14.98 6.63 -1.85
C SER A 102 -14.67 5.64 -2.96
N ARG A 103 -14.12 6.08 -4.09
CA ARG A 103 -13.73 5.24 -5.21
C ARG A 103 -12.53 4.34 -4.89
N ALA A 104 -11.59 4.80 -4.07
CA ALA A 104 -10.34 4.10 -3.78
C ALA A 104 -10.33 3.48 -2.38
N ARG A 105 -9.69 2.32 -2.26
CA ARG A 105 -9.32 1.66 -1.00
C ARG A 105 -7.87 1.24 -1.09
N LEU A 106 -7.16 1.36 0.03
CA LEU A 106 -5.77 0.94 0.15
C LEU A 106 -5.67 -0.26 1.09
N ILE A 107 -4.93 -1.28 0.67
CA ILE A 107 -4.40 -2.32 1.56
C ILE A 107 -3.07 -1.80 2.08
N LEU A 108 -2.83 -1.93 3.37
CA LEU A 108 -1.56 -1.51 3.98
C LEU A 108 -0.46 -2.51 3.62
N GLY A 109 0.54 -2.03 2.89
CA GLY A 109 1.77 -2.75 2.61
C GLY A 109 2.85 -2.50 3.65
N ASN A 110 4.00 -3.13 3.49
CA ASN A 110 5.12 -2.92 4.40
C ASN A 110 5.70 -1.49 4.30
N HIS A 111 5.51 -0.79 3.18
CA HIS A 111 5.94 0.60 3.03
C HIS A 111 5.01 1.58 3.74
N GLU A 112 3.69 1.37 3.74
CA GLU A 112 2.76 2.13 4.56
C GLU A 112 3.01 1.87 6.05
N MET A 113 3.27 0.63 6.45
CA MET A 113 3.63 0.31 7.83
C MET A 113 4.94 0.97 8.25
N HIS A 114 5.93 1.08 7.34
CA HIS A 114 7.16 1.81 7.58
C HIS A 114 6.93 3.31 7.74
N LEU A 115 6.08 3.93 6.92
CA LEU A 115 5.67 5.33 7.07
C LEU A 115 5.03 5.56 8.45
N LEU A 116 4.06 4.73 8.84
CA LEU A 116 3.37 4.85 10.14
C LEU A 116 4.33 4.67 11.32
N ALA A 117 5.25 3.71 11.25
CA ALA A 117 6.27 3.51 12.30
C ALA A 117 7.23 4.70 12.38
N SER A 118 7.63 5.29 11.25
CA SER A 118 8.47 6.49 11.21
C SER A 118 7.75 7.69 11.81
N ALA A 119 6.48 7.91 11.49
CA ALA A 119 5.62 8.94 12.09
C ALA A 119 5.37 8.71 13.59
N ALA A 120 5.43 7.46 14.05
CA ALA A 120 5.35 7.10 15.47
C ALA A 120 6.70 7.27 16.21
N GLY A 121 7.78 7.62 15.51
CA GLY A 121 9.13 7.74 16.08
C GLY A 121 9.82 6.39 16.32
N ALA A 122 9.30 5.29 15.76
CA ALA A 122 9.85 3.95 15.90
C ALA A 122 10.78 3.54 14.75
N GLY A 123 10.59 4.12 13.55
CA GLY A 123 11.37 3.85 12.36
C GLY A 123 12.45 4.90 12.12
N LYS A 124 13.54 4.50 11.47
CA LYS A 124 14.52 5.43 10.90
C LYS A 124 14.29 5.47 9.39
N VAL A 125 14.11 6.66 8.85
CA VAL A 125 14.11 6.87 7.40
C VAL A 125 15.50 6.53 6.86
N ASN A 126 15.55 5.64 5.88
CA ASN A 126 16.78 5.18 5.27
C ASN A 126 17.07 6.01 4.01
N ARG A 127 18.33 6.01 3.54
CA ARG A 127 18.76 6.77 2.35
C ARG A 127 17.90 6.48 1.09
N ARG A 128 17.33 5.28 0.97
CA ARG A 128 16.49 4.88 -0.16
C ARG A 128 15.01 5.19 0.02
N ASP A 129 14.61 5.71 1.17
CA ASP A 129 13.22 6.04 1.42
C ASP A 129 12.87 7.40 0.80
N THR A 130 11.67 7.49 0.23
CA THR A 130 11.10 8.73 -0.33
C THR A 130 9.84 9.13 0.43
N ILE A 131 9.80 8.82 1.75
CA ILE A 131 8.67 9.14 2.64
C ILE A 131 8.89 10.44 3.42
N GLU A 132 10.09 11.02 3.38
CA GLU A 132 10.45 12.26 4.10
C GLU A 132 9.52 13.41 3.71
N GLU A 133 9.20 13.54 2.43
CA GLU A 133 8.29 14.58 1.94
C GLU A 133 6.85 14.44 2.48
N ILE A 134 6.41 13.22 2.82
CA ILE A 134 5.11 12.98 3.46
C ILE A 134 5.19 13.40 4.94
N LEU A 135 6.27 13.00 5.63
CA LEU A 135 6.46 13.29 7.05
C LEU A 135 6.66 14.78 7.34
N SER A 136 7.19 15.55 6.38
CA SER A 136 7.44 16.99 6.49
C SER A 136 6.38 17.85 5.80
N ALA A 137 5.35 17.24 5.20
CA ALA A 137 4.29 17.98 4.52
C ALA A 137 3.46 18.81 5.52
N PRO A 138 2.94 20.00 5.12
CA PRO A 138 2.07 20.79 5.98
C PRO A 138 0.82 20.07 6.47
N ASP A 139 0.34 19.09 5.70
CA ASP A 139 -0.80 18.21 5.95
C ASP A 139 -0.40 16.79 6.42
N ALA A 140 0.83 16.60 6.92
CA ALA A 140 1.37 15.30 7.32
C ALA A 140 0.45 14.55 8.29
N ASP A 141 -0.11 15.23 9.29
CA ASP A 141 -0.99 14.59 10.28
C ASP A 141 -2.25 14.02 9.63
N ASP A 142 -2.87 14.74 8.69
CA ASP A 142 -4.06 14.27 7.96
C ASP A 142 -3.71 13.11 7.02
N LEU A 143 -2.56 13.15 6.34
CA LEU A 143 -2.06 12.08 5.48
C LEU A 143 -1.81 10.79 6.29
N ILE A 144 -1.11 10.90 7.42
CA ILE A 144 -0.84 9.79 8.33
C ILE A 144 -2.14 9.24 8.90
N ASP A 145 -3.06 10.12 9.28
CA ASP A 145 -4.36 9.72 9.79
C ASP A 145 -5.17 8.95 8.75
N TRP A 146 -5.17 9.38 7.49
CA TRP A 146 -5.81 8.66 6.40
C TRP A 146 -5.18 7.26 6.21
N VAL A 147 -3.83 7.14 6.17
CA VAL A 147 -3.13 5.86 5.98
C VAL A 147 -3.44 4.89 7.11
N ARG A 148 -3.36 5.29 8.39
CA ARG A 148 -3.59 4.39 9.52
C ARG A 148 -5.03 3.88 9.63
N HIS A 149 -5.98 4.49 8.91
CA HIS A 149 -7.37 4.04 8.84
C HIS A 149 -7.64 3.07 7.68
N GLN A 150 -6.64 2.77 6.85
CA GLN A 150 -6.78 1.83 5.75
C GLN A 150 -6.80 0.36 6.24
N TYR A 151 -6.69 -0.60 5.34
CA TYR A 151 -7.03 -2.00 5.59
C TYR A 151 -5.81 -2.91 5.51
N LEU A 152 -5.70 -3.94 6.34
CA LEU A 152 -4.76 -5.05 6.16
C LEU A 152 -5.35 -6.17 5.32
N LEU A 153 -6.67 -6.29 5.33
CA LEU A 153 -7.42 -7.27 4.57
C LEU A 153 -8.77 -6.68 4.16
N LEU A 154 -9.15 -6.86 2.91
CA LEU A 154 -10.50 -6.61 2.39
C LEU A 154 -11.04 -7.87 1.72
N GLN A 155 -12.37 -7.99 1.69
CA GLN A 155 -13.08 -9.04 0.96
C GLN A 155 -14.11 -8.43 0.03
N TRP A 156 -14.22 -8.98 -1.17
CA TRP A 156 -15.26 -8.64 -2.14
C TRP A 156 -15.60 -9.88 -2.96
N LYS A 157 -16.86 -10.31 -2.92
CA LYS A 157 -17.30 -11.59 -3.47
C LYS A 157 -16.41 -12.74 -2.96
N GLU A 158 -15.88 -13.57 -3.85
CA GLU A 158 -14.97 -14.68 -3.54
C GLU A 158 -13.50 -14.28 -3.37
N PHE A 159 -13.17 -12.99 -3.57
CA PHE A 159 -11.80 -12.51 -3.53
C PHE A 159 -11.44 -11.90 -2.17
N THR A 160 -10.27 -12.25 -1.69
CA THR A 160 -9.65 -11.66 -0.50
C THR A 160 -8.37 -10.91 -0.91
N PHE A 161 -8.26 -9.66 -0.51
CA PHE A 161 -7.15 -8.76 -0.85
C PHE A 161 -6.27 -8.57 0.37
N VAL A 162 -4.98 -8.84 0.21
CA VAL A 162 -3.93 -8.60 1.21
C VAL A 162 -2.68 -8.12 0.50
N HIS A 163 -1.76 -7.45 1.21
CA HIS A 163 -0.58 -6.94 0.53
C HIS A 163 0.36 -8.06 0.06
N ALA A 164 0.82 -8.96 0.96
CA ALA A 164 1.81 -9.96 0.58
C ALA A 164 1.28 -11.41 0.63
N ALA A 165 0.65 -11.79 1.72
CA ALA A 165 0.25 -13.18 1.94
C ALA A 165 -0.81 -13.32 3.04
N LEU A 166 -1.28 -14.55 3.23
CA LEU A 166 -1.81 -15.03 4.50
C LEU A 166 -0.85 -16.08 5.06
N ASP A 167 -0.48 -15.94 6.34
CA ASP A 167 0.31 -16.95 7.03
C ASP A 167 -0.37 -18.33 6.87
N PRO A 168 0.35 -19.38 6.45
CA PRO A 168 -0.24 -20.71 6.23
C PRO A 168 -0.99 -21.29 7.43
N ALA A 169 -0.65 -20.86 8.64
CA ALA A 169 -1.33 -21.28 9.86
C ALA A 169 -2.72 -20.66 10.03
N TRP A 170 -3.11 -19.66 9.25
CA TRP A 170 -4.39 -18.97 9.39
C TRP A 170 -5.46 -19.52 8.47
N SER A 171 -6.65 -19.80 9.00
CA SER A 171 -7.86 -19.84 8.21
C SER A 171 -8.27 -18.42 7.81
N LEU A 172 -9.07 -18.26 6.76
CA LEU A 172 -9.55 -16.93 6.36
C LEU A 172 -10.31 -16.21 7.49
N LYS A 173 -11.13 -16.95 8.25
CA LYS A 173 -11.82 -16.41 9.43
C LYS A 173 -10.85 -15.88 10.50
N GLU A 174 -9.75 -16.60 10.73
CA GLU A 174 -8.70 -16.18 11.66
C GLU A 174 -7.94 -14.95 11.13
N ALA A 175 -7.58 -14.94 9.85
CA ALA A 175 -6.94 -13.79 9.20
C ALA A 175 -7.78 -12.51 9.31
N VAL A 176 -9.09 -12.58 9.04
CA VAL A 176 -10.01 -11.44 9.23
C VAL A 176 -10.01 -10.93 10.67
N LYS A 177 -10.02 -11.84 11.65
CA LYS A 177 -9.96 -11.46 13.07
C LYS A 177 -8.65 -10.74 13.41
N LEU A 178 -7.51 -11.27 12.93
CA LEU A 178 -6.19 -10.71 13.17
C LEU A 178 -5.99 -9.36 12.46
N ALA A 179 -6.49 -9.22 11.24
CA ALA A 179 -6.50 -7.94 10.54
C ALA A 179 -7.29 -6.88 11.33
N ASN A 180 -8.48 -7.21 11.82
CA ASN A 180 -9.30 -6.30 12.61
C ASN A 180 -8.65 -5.94 13.95
N GLU A 181 -7.92 -6.86 14.60
CA GLU A 181 -7.17 -6.61 15.82
C GLU A 181 -6.15 -5.48 15.60
N VAL A 182 -5.29 -5.60 14.59
CA VAL A 182 -4.28 -4.59 14.27
C VAL A 182 -4.92 -3.29 13.77
N GLN A 183 -5.92 -3.36 12.88
CA GLN A 183 -6.62 -2.17 12.38
C GLN A 183 -7.28 -1.36 13.50
N SER A 184 -7.81 -2.01 14.53
CA SER A 184 -8.39 -1.34 15.68
C SER A 184 -7.33 -0.57 16.47
N GLU A 185 -6.15 -1.14 16.65
CA GLU A 185 -5.03 -0.48 17.32
C GLU A 185 -4.49 0.70 16.50
N LEU A 186 -4.32 0.52 15.17
CA LEU A 186 -3.90 1.61 14.28
C LEU A 186 -4.87 2.79 14.29
N ARG A 187 -6.17 2.54 14.45
CA ARG A 187 -7.22 3.57 14.51
C ARG A 187 -7.36 4.19 15.90
N SER A 188 -6.79 3.58 16.93
CA SER A 188 -6.85 4.05 18.31
C SER A 188 -5.99 5.31 18.53
N LYS A 189 -6.22 6.01 19.63
CA LYS A 189 -5.35 7.11 20.07
C LYS A 189 -3.96 6.64 20.50
N GLN A 190 -3.78 5.34 20.74
CA GLN A 190 -2.52 4.74 21.20
C GLN A 190 -1.68 4.17 20.05
N TRP A 191 -2.05 4.39 18.79
CA TRP A 191 -1.41 3.81 17.62
C TRP A 191 0.12 4.04 17.56
N LYS A 192 0.59 5.23 17.99
CA LYS A 192 2.03 5.52 18.04
C LYS A 192 2.75 4.61 19.02
N ASN A 193 2.17 4.39 20.23
CA ASN A 193 2.73 3.47 21.20
C ASN A 193 2.67 2.03 20.73
N TYR A 194 1.60 1.64 20.06
CA TYR A 194 1.43 0.31 19.47
C TYR A 194 2.53 -0.01 18.48
N LEU A 195 2.95 0.94 17.64
CA LEU A 195 3.97 0.73 16.63
C LEU A 195 5.42 0.90 17.10
N LYS A 196 5.68 1.32 18.33
CA LYS A 196 7.06 1.55 18.84
C LYS A 196 8.00 0.37 18.64
N GLU A 197 7.48 -0.85 18.75
CA GLU A 197 8.26 -2.08 18.61
C GLU A 197 7.85 -2.90 17.38
N MET A 198 7.43 -2.22 16.29
CA MET A 198 6.91 -2.89 15.10
C MET A 198 7.96 -3.76 14.39
N TYR A 199 9.24 -3.38 14.45
CA TYR A 199 10.26 -4.09 13.69
C TYR A 199 10.69 -5.39 14.39
N GLY A 200 10.67 -6.49 13.66
CA GLY A 200 11.08 -7.81 14.12
C GLY A 200 10.72 -8.89 13.11
N LYS A 201 11.11 -10.11 13.41
CA LYS A 201 10.91 -11.30 12.56
C LYS A 201 10.18 -12.41 13.32
N ASP A 202 9.28 -12.01 14.21
CA ASP A 202 8.48 -12.97 14.99
C ASP A 202 7.63 -13.81 14.03
N LEU A 203 7.68 -15.11 14.24
CA LEU A 203 6.83 -16.09 13.56
C LEU A 203 5.51 -16.22 14.30
N TRP A 204 4.46 -16.56 13.58
CA TRP A 204 3.15 -16.70 14.18
C TRP A 204 3.07 -17.89 15.12
N GLU A 205 2.64 -17.63 16.35
CA GLU A 205 2.16 -18.61 17.31
C GLU A 205 0.91 -18.08 18.01
N LYS A 206 -0.06 -18.94 18.25
CA LYS A 206 -1.35 -18.52 18.85
C LYS A 206 -1.20 -17.95 20.25
N SER A 207 -0.19 -18.37 20.98
CA SER A 207 0.14 -17.93 22.35
C SER A 207 0.77 -16.54 22.44
N LEU A 208 1.22 -15.96 21.31
CA LEU A 208 1.85 -14.65 21.30
C LEU A 208 0.94 -13.55 21.82
N THR A 209 1.55 -12.62 22.57
CA THR A 209 0.92 -11.42 23.12
C THR A 209 1.77 -10.18 22.85
N GLY A 210 1.23 -8.98 23.07
CA GLY A 210 1.96 -7.72 22.97
C GLY A 210 2.65 -7.51 21.61
N SER A 211 3.83 -6.92 21.63
CA SER A 211 4.58 -6.52 20.42
C SER A 211 4.97 -7.73 19.55
N ALA A 212 5.29 -8.88 20.15
CA ALA A 212 5.61 -10.09 19.37
C ALA A 212 4.40 -10.57 18.55
N ARG A 213 3.21 -10.52 19.13
CA ARG A 213 1.95 -10.83 18.42
C ARG A 213 1.69 -9.84 17.29
N MET A 214 1.81 -8.54 17.56
CA MET A 214 1.66 -7.50 16.54
C MET A 214 2.60 -7.74 15.37
N ARG A 215 3.90 -7.96 15.62
CA ARG A 215 4.91 -8.20 14.58
C ARG A 215 4.60 -9.45 13.76
N ALA A 216 4.22 -10.54 14.41
CA ALA A 216 3.86 -11.78 13.72
C ALA A 216 2.65 -11.57 12.79
N ILE A 217 1.62 -10.84 13.25
CA ILE A 217 0.44 -10.52 12.43
C ILE A 217 0.82 -9.64 11.25
N LEU A 218 1.51 -8.53 11.49
CA LEU A 218 1.94 -7.61 10.42
C LEU A 218 2.82 -8.31 9.39
N ASN A 219 3.81 -9.10 9.84
CA ASN A 219 4.67 -9.85 8.94
C ASN A 219 3.88 -10.86 8.09
N GLY A 220 2.89 -11.51 8.67
CA GLY A 220 2.01 -12.46 7.98
C GLY A 220 1.24 -11.84 6.82
N PHE A 221 0.77 -10.59 6.98
CA PHE A 221 0.06 -9.86 5.94
C PHE A 221 0.97 -9.15 4.93
N THR A 222 2.17 -8.69 5.36
CA THR A 222 2.91 -7.68 4.59
C THR A 222 4.29 -8.13 4.12
N ARG A 223 4.79 -9.34 4.47
CA ARG A 223 6.20 -9.67 4.21
C ARG A 223 6.48 -11.07 3.69
N ILE A 224 5.55 -12.02 3.79
CA ILE A 224 5.78 -13.41 3.39
C ILE A 224 5.88 -13.52 1.87
N ARG A 225 6.94 -14.21 1.39
CA ARG A 225 7.11 -14.66 0.01
C ARG A 225 7.23 -16.17 -0.03
N PHE A 226 8.20 -16.69 0.72
CA PHE A 226 8.51 -18.11 0.80
C PHE A 226 8.20 -18.68 2.17
N VAL A 227 7.85 -19.95 2.16
CA VAL A 227 7.66 -20.77 3.36
C VAL A 227 8.35 -22.13 3.15
N ASP A 228 8.65 -22.82 4.24
CA ASP A 228 9.08 -24.22 4.19
C ASP A 228 7.88 -25.18 4.02
N LYS A 229 8.13 -26.47 3.95
CA LYS A 229 7.11 -27.53 3.83
C LYS A 229 6.14 -27.62 5.02
N LYS A 230 6.50 -27.03 6.16
CA LYS A 230 5.65 -26.97 7.35
C LYS A 230 4.85 -25.66 7.41
N GLY A 231 5.05 -24.76 6.44
CA GLY A 231 4.39 -23.46 6.38
C GLY A 231 5.09 -22.36 7.18
N VAL A 232 6.34 -22.58 7.63
CA VAL A 232 7.11 -21.58 8.38
C VAL A 232 7.69 -20.54 7.41
N PRO A 233 7.40 -19.23 7.59
CA PRO A 233 7.89 -18.18 6.72
C PRO A 233 9.41 -17.98 6.77
N ASP A 234 10.02 -17.72 5.60
CA ASP A 234 11.35 -17.17 5.46
C ASP A 234 11.28 -15.69 5.04
N TYR A 235 11.81 -14.80 5.89
CA TYR A 235 11.81 -13.35 5.63
C TYR A 235 13.12 -12.84 4.99
N LYS A 236 14.05 -13.73 4.62
CA LYS A 236 15.37 -13.37 4.05
C LYS A 236 15.37 -13.47 2.54
N VAL A 237 14.80 -14.55 2.01
CA VAL A 237 14.79 -14.83 0.57
C VAL A 237 13.76 -13.93 -0.12
N LYS A 238 14.22 -13.19 -1.15
CA LYS A 238 13.42 -12.24 -1.93
C LYS A 238 13.45 -12.52 -3.43
N ASP A 239 14.14 -13.57 -3.81
CA ASP A 239 14.38 -13.95 -5.20
C ASP A 239 13.10 -14.34 -5.94
N ALA A 240 13.21 -14.51 -7.25
CA ALA A 240 12.14 -15.13 -8.04
C ALA A 240 11.98 -16.61 -7.70
N PRO A 241 10.78 -17.20 -7.84
CA PRO A 241 10.62 -18.63 -7.73
C PRO A 241 11.48 -19.37 -8.75
N GLY A 242 12.11 -20.46 -8.32
CA GLY A 242 12.98 -21.30 -9.14
C GLY A 242 14.47 -21.13 -8.87
N ILE A 243 14.88 -20.00 -8.29
CA ILE A 243 16.26 -19.77 -7.81
C ILE A 243 16.36 -19.74 -6.29
N ASN A 244 15.23 -19.92 -5.60
CA ASN A 244 15.16 -20.01 -4.14
C ASN A 244 15.78 -21.32 -3.62
N PRO A 245 16.22 -21.37 -2.35
CA PRO A 245 16.66 -22.60 -1.70
C PRO A 245 15.64 -23.73 -1.86
N PRO A 246 16.08 -25.00 -2.14
CA PRO A 246 15.18 -26.12 -2.46
C PRO A 246 14.15 -26.48 -1.37
N HIS A 247 14.42 -26.11 -0.12
CA HIS A 247 13.53 -26.37 1.02
C HIS A 247 12.41 -25.34 1.15
N LEU A 248 12.47 -24.24 0.37
CA LEU A 248 11.47 -23.17 0.36
C LEU A 248 10.58 -23.25 -0.88
N MET A 249 9.33 -22.86 -0.72
CA MET A 249 8.35 -22.75 -1.80
C MET A 249 7.56 -21.44 -1.66
N PRO A 250 7.00 -20.91 -2.77
CA PRO A 250 6.02 -19.82 -2.69
C PRO A 250 4.91 -20.14 -1.69
N TRP A 251 4.56 -19.19 -0.84
CA TRP A 251 3.58 -19.38 0.24
C TRP A 251 2.26 -19.98 -0.26
N PHE A 252 1.80 -19.55 -1.45
CA PHE A 252 0.54 -20.02 -2.04
C PHE A 252 0.60 -21.46 -2.58
N LYS A 253 1.80 -22.05 -2.70
CA LYS A 253 2.02 -23.47 -3.03
C LYS A 253 2.16 -24.36 -1.79
N CYS A 254 2.14 -23.78 -0.59
CA CYS A 254 2.29 -24.53 0.65
C CYS A 254 1.11 -25.49 0.85
N PRO A 255 1.35 -26.81 0.96
CA PRO A 255 0.27 -27.79 1.03
C PRO A 255 -0.50 -27.78 2.36
N VAL A 256 0.11 -27.21 3.41
CA VAL A 256 -0.49 -27.16 4.76
C VAL A 256 -1.21 -25.83 5.04
N ARG A 257 -1.28 -24.92 4.06
CA ARG A 257 -2.00 -23.63 4.25
C ARG A 257 -3.49 -23.86 4.44
N LYS A 258 -4.05 -23.28 5.51
CA LYS A 258 -5.46 -23.46 5.87
C LYS A 258 -6.43 -22.75 4.91
N CYS A 259 -6.00 -21.67 4.24
CA CYS A 259 -6.79 -20.92 3.25
C CYS A 259 -6.54 -21.40 1.80
N SER A 260 -6.37 -22.71 1.58
CA SER A 260 -6.04 -23.29 0.28
C SER A 260 -7.14 -23.14 -0.78
N ASN A 261 -8.40 -23.06 -0.34
CA ASN A 261 -9.57 -22.93 -1.22
C ASN A 261 -10.04 -21.48 -1.42
N ASP A 262 -9.44 -20.53 -0.69
CA ASP A 262 -9.78 -19.12 -0.78
C ASP A 262 -8.97 -18.46 -1.91
N THR A 263 -9.59 -17.56 -2.69
CA THR A 263 -8.90 -16.82 -3.74
C THR A 263 -8.27 -15.57 -3.17
N ILE A 264 -6.95 -15.58 -3.04
CA ILE A 264 -6.17 -14.47 -2.47
C ILE A 264 -5.53 -13.65 -3.60
N VAL A 265 -5.80 -12.34 -3.62
CA VAL A 265 -5.17 -11.36 -4.51
C VAL A 265 -4.13 -10.59 -3.71
N PHE A 266 -2.90 -10.51 -4.22
CA PHE A 266 -1.77 -9.94 -3.49
C PHE A 266 -0.75 -9.24 -4.39
N GLY A 267 0.10 -8.38 -3.80
CA GLY A 267 1.23 -7.67 -4.39
C GLY A 267 2.58 -8.08 -3.80
N HIS A 268 3.39 -7.09 -3.40
CA HIS A 268 4.63 -7.23 -2.62
C HIS A 268 5.80 -7.94 -3.31
N TRP A 269 5.56 -8.87 -4.20
CA TRP A 269 6.60 -9.76 -4.73
C TRP A 269 6.90 -9.47 -6.20
N SER A 270 7.57 -8.35 -6.45
CA SER A 270 7.85 -7.85 -7.80
C SER A 270 8.57 -8.87 -8.70
N THR A 271 9.50 -9.67 -8.13
CA THR A 271 10.25 -10.70 -8.89
C THR A 271 9.41 -11.94 -9.24
N LEU A 272 8.21 -12.09 -8.65
CA LEU A 272 7.23 -13.12 -9.03
C LEU A 272 6.54 -12.78 -10.35
N GLY A 273 6.26 -11.48 -10.56
CA GLY A 273 5.46 -11.01 -11.69
C GLY A 273 3.96 -11.34 -11.55
N PHE A 274 3.24 -11.21 -12.66
CA PHE A 274 1.81 -11.51 -12.69
C PHE A 274 1.55 -13.02 -12.61
N VAL A 275 0.73 -13.43 -11.66
CA VAL A 275 0.26 -14.81 -11.49
C VAL A 275 -1.25 -14.83 -11.46
N ASN A 276 -1.88 -15.74 -12.21
CA ASN A 276 -3.32 -15.94 -12.21
C ASN A 276 -3.65 -17.43 -12.07
N LEU A 277 -3.69 -17.88 -10.82
CA LEU A 277 -4.08 -19.24 -10.44
C LEU A 277 -5.49 -19.24 -9.82
N PRO A 278 -6.16 -20.38 -9.71
CA PRO A 278 -7.50 -20.46 -9.12
C PRO A 278 -7.60 -19.79 -7.74
N HIS A 279 -6.59 -20.00 -6.88
CA HIS A 279 -6.60 -19.57 -5.48
C HIS A 279 -5.44 -18.63 -5.10
N ALA A 280 -4.73 -18.06 -6.09
CA ALA A 280 -3.64 -17.12 -5.86
C ALA A 280 -3.45 -16.21 -7.08
N ILE A 281 -3.59 -14.90 -6.90
CA ILE A 281 -3.44 -13.92 -7.98
C ILE A 281 -2.44 -12.87 -7.49
N ALA A 282 -1.25 -12.81 -8.14
CA ALA A 282 -0.24 -11.79 -7.88
C ALA A 282 -0.34 -10.68 -8.91
N VAL A 283 -0.33 -9.42 -8.47
CA VAL A 283 -0.48 -8.24 -9.34
C VAL A 283 0.68 -7.25 -9.26
N ASP A 284 1.68 -7.49 -8.41
CA ASP A 284 2.92 -6.71 -8.41
C ASP A 284 3.83 -7.18 -9.57
N THR A 285 4.05 -6.30 -10.51
CA THR A 285 4.87 -6.54 -11.70
C THR A 285 6.06 -5.60 -11.82
N GLY A 286 6.48 -5.05 -10.67
CA GLY A 286 7.74 -4.34 -10.52
C GLY A 286 7.76 -2.94 -11.12
N CYS A 287 6.69 -2.17 -10.98
CA CYS A 287 6.56 -0.83 -11.55
C CYS A 287 7.80 0.03 -11.28
N VAL A 288 8.20 0.21 -10.03
CA VAL A 288 9.32 1.09 -9.66
C VAL A 288 10.68 0.60 -10.16
N TRP A 289 10.79 -0.68 -10.47
CA TRP A 289 12.01 -1.34 -10.93
C TRP A 289 12.14 -1.40 -12.46
N GLY A 290 11.24 -0.73 -13.21
CA GLY A 290 11.26 -0.73 -14.68
C GLY A 290 10.47 -1.88 -15.33
N GLY A 291 9.64 -2.56 -14.56
CA GLY A 291 8.67 -3.53 -15.06
C GLY A 291 7.40 -2.87 -15.60
N ALA A 292 6.25 -3.22 -15.05
CA ALA A 292 4.97 -2.61 -15.40
C ALA A 292 4.13 -2.33 -14.14
N LEU A 293 3.20 -1.39 -14.22
CA LEU A 293 2.10 -1.27 -13.27
C LEU A 293 0.91 -2.05 -13.81
N SER A 294 0.40 -2.96 -12.98
CA SER A 294 -0.70 -3.86 -13.35
C SER A 294 -1.99 -3.45 -12.67
N ALA A 295 -3.09 -3.54 -13.40
CA ALA A 295 -4.44 -3.51 -12.89
C ALA A 295 -5.20 -4.76 -13.31
N LEU A 296 -5.92 -5.38 -12.38
CA LEU A 296 -6.73 -6.57 -12.61
C LEU A 296 -8.21 -6.23 -12.40
N VAL A 297 -9.00 -6.31 -13.47
CA VAL A 297 -10.46 -6.14 -13.39
C VAL A 297 -11.09 -7.46 -12.96
N LEU A 298 -11.84 -7.44 -11.88
CA LEU A 298 -12.54 -8.59 -11.30
C LEU A 298 -14.05 -8.42 -11.45
N PRO A 299 -14.81 -9.53 -11.61
CA PRO A 299 -14.38 -10.92 -11.47
C PRO A 299 -13.78 -11.56 -12.73
N GLU A 300 -13.79 -10.89 -13.89
CA GLU A 300 -13.35 -11.47 -15.19
C GLU A 300 -11.85 -11.79 -15.25
N ARG A 301 -11.07 -11.32 -14.31
CA ARG A 301 -9.60 -11.46 -14.23
C ARG A 301 -8.91 -10.88 -15.47
N ARG A 302 -9.44 -9.77 -16.01
CA ARG A 302 -8.87 -9.08 -17.17
C ARG A 302 -7.72 -8.16 -16.72
N LEU A 303 -6.52 -8.45 -17.24
CA LEU A 303 -5.31 -7.69 -16.93
C LEU A 303 -5.18 -6.46 -17.84
N ILE A 304 -4.82 -5.32 -17.23
CA ILE A 304 -4.38 -4.09 -17.90
C ILE A 304 -2.98 -3.77 -17.38
N GLN A 305 -2.04 -3.44 -18.26
CA GLN A 305 -0.66 -3.13 -17.86
C GLN A 305 -0.15 -1.89 -18.58
N VAL A 306 0.59 -1.07 -17.84
CA VAL A 306 1.37 0.05 -18.39
C VAL A 306 2.84 -0.19 -18.05
N LYS A 307 3.68 -0.23 -19.08
CA LYS A 307 5.12 -0.37 -18.89
C LYS A 307 5.66 0.87 -18.19
N ALA A 308 6.45 0.68 -17.14
CA ALA A 308 7.07 1.74 -16.37
C ALA A 308 8.54 1.94 -16.80
N PRO A 309 9.06 3.18 -16.75
CA PRO A 309 10.51 3.38 -16.73
C PRO A 309 11.08 2.86 -15.41
N GLN A 310 12.39 2.67 -15.36
CA GLN A 310 13.08 2.36 -14.11
C GLN A 310 13.19 3.63 -13.26
N TYR A 311 12.40 3.71 -12.19
CA TYR A 311 12.40 4.85 -11.26
C TYR A 311 13.44 4.69 -10.15
N CYS A 312 13.76 3.47 -9.75
CA CYS A 312 14.70 3.14 -8.70
C CYS A 312 15.60 1.98 -9.14
N ASP A 313 16.88 2.05 -8.78
CA ASP A 313 17.82 0.95 -9.00
C ASP A 313 17.66 -0.07 -7.86
N PRO A 314 17.33 -1.35 -8.14
CA PRO A 314 17.22 -2.37 -7.12
C PRO A 314 18.56 -2.68 -6.43
N PHE A 315 19.70 -2.31 -7.05
CA PHE A 315 21.05 -2.60 -6.58
C PHE A 315 21.78 -1.38 -5.99
N ALA A 316 21.20 -0.15 -6.05
CA ALA A 316 21.81 1.09 -5.55
C ALA A 316 21.89 1.19 -4.03
#